data_6ba16fce214227657dc7f273884ba4dd
#
_entry.id   6ba16fce214227657dc7f273884ba4dd
#
_cell.length_a   1.000
_cell.length_b   1.000
_cell.length_c   1.000
_cell.angle_alpha   90.00
_cell.angle_beta   90.00
_cell.angle_gamma   90.00
#
_symmetry.space_group_name_H-M   'P 1'
#
loop_
_entity.id
_entity.type
_entity.pdbx_description
1 polymer ?
#
loop_
_entity_poly.entity_id
_entity_poly.type
_entity_poly.pdbx_seq_one_letter_code
_entity_poly.pdbx_strand_id
1 'polypeptide(L)'
;MLLQIDEKRIEPGIAVVALTGRFALGRESQRVETIVEELVKEGCTRAILDLTGVNYCDSAGIGLIALAAGKLKEAGGRLVAVAADGRVLEMLKMTQLDRIVTVSSTVKAAVDAFAKGHPPPLS
;
A
#
# COMPACT_ATOMS: atom_id res chain seq x y z
N MET A 1 8.73 -5.10 -18.61
CA MET A 1 7.35 -4.67 -18.44
C MET A 1 7.25 -3.52 -17.47
N LEU A 2 6.49 -2.53 -17.85
CA LEU A 2 6.36 -1.35 -17.03
C LEU A 2 5.33 -1.56 -15.91
N LEU A 3 5.46 -0.76 -14.89
CA LEU A 3 4.49 -0.74 -13.81
C LEU A 3 3.31 0.14 -14.21
N GLN A 4 2.12 -0.38 -14.06
CA GLN A 4 0.91 0.40 -14.27
C GLN A 4 0.33 0.74 -12.91
N ILE A 5 -0.11 1.98 -12.76
CA ILE A 5 -0.64 2.48 -11.49
C ILE A 5 -2.04 3.00 -11.75
N ASP A 6 -3.00 2.49 -11.00
CA ASP A 6 -4.38 2.90 -11.11
C ASP A 6 -4.84 3.38 -9.74
N GLU A 7 -5.29 4.62 -9.69
CA GLU A 7 -5.66 5.24 -8.43
C GLU A 7 -7.14 5.55 -8.42
N LYS A 8 -7.82 5.21 -7.34
CA LYS A 8 -9.22 5.58 -7.20
C LYS A 8 -9.54 5.85 -5.74
N ARG A 9 -10.66 6.51 -5.53
CA ARG A 9 -11.13 6.84 -4.19
C ARG A 9 -12.35 6.00 -3.87
N ILE A 10 -12.40 5.55 -2.61
CA ILE A 10 -13.55 4.83 -2.09
C ILE A 10 -13.99 5.57 -0.85
N GLU A 11 -15.30 5.73 -0.70
CA GLU A 11 -15.79 6.41 0.49
C GLU A 11 -15.70 5.53 1.69
N PRO A 12 -15.50 6.11 2.86
CA PRO A 12 -15.25 7.52 3.11
C PRO A 12 -13.74 7.78 3.25
N GLY A 13 -13.19 8.45 2.26
CA GLY A 13 -11.83 8.96 2.39
C GLY A 13 -10.72 7.94 2.30
N ILE A 14 -10.94 6.88 1.54
CA ILE A 14 -9.93 5.85 1.32
C ILE A 14 -9.44 5.91 -0.11
N ALA A 15 -8.13 5.91 -0.28
CA ALA A 15 -7.53 5.85 -1.61
C ALA A 15 -7.05 4.43 -1.88
N VAL A 16 -7.34 3.91 -3.06
CA VAL A 16 -6.81 2.63 -3.49
C VAL A 16 -5.83 2.88 -4.62
N VAL A 17 -4.60 2.44 -4.43
CA VAL A 17 -3.56 2.54 -5.44
C VAL A 17 -3.24 1.11 -5.88
N ALA A 18 -3.69 0.76 -7.08
CA ALA A 18 -3.52 -0.60 -7.59
C ALA A 18 -2.33 -0.62 -8.53
N LEU A 19 -1.43 -1.53 -8.30
CA LEU A 19 -0.22 -1.69 -9.09
C LEU A 19 -0.32 -2.97 -9.92
N THR A 20 0.12 -2.88 -11.17
CA THR A 20 0.13 -4.04 -12.06
C THR A 20 1.48 -4.08 -12.76
N GLY A 21 2.10 -5.26 -12.77
CA GLY A 21 3.34 -5.48 -13.49
C GLY A 21 4.51 -5.55 -12.55
N ARG A 22 5.59 -4.85 -12.90
CA ARG A 22 6.87 -4.98 -12.24
C ARG A 22 7.10 -3.81 -11.29
N PHE A 23 7.14 -4.09 -10.01
CA PHE A 23 7.32 -3.05 -8.99
C PHE A 23 8.78 -3.05 -8.55
N ALA A 24 9.60 -2.37 -9.31
CA ALA A 24 11.04 -2.35 -9.13
C ALA A 24 11.53 -0.93 -9.32
N LEU A 25 12.82 -0.71 -9.07
CA LEU A 25 13.41 0.61 -9.22
C LEU A 25 13.15 1.17 -10.61
N GLY A 26 12.65 2.39 -10.69
CA GLY A 26 12.37 3.04 -11.96
C GLY A 26 11.48 4.25 -11.76
N ARG A 27 11.15 4.91 -12.89
CA ARG A 27 10.31 6.09 -12.83
C ARG A 27 8.93 5.80 -12.31
N GLU A 28 8.35 4.72 -12.79
CA GLU A 28 6.98 4.38 -12.43
C GLU A 28 6.87 4.06 -10.95
N SER A 29 7.88 3.39 -10.40
CA SER A 29 7.82 3.05 -8.98
C SER A 29 7.93 4.31 -8.11
N GLN A 30 8.68 5.31 -8.58
CA GLN A 30 8.78 6.56 -7.84
C GLN A 30 7.48 7.34 -7.85
N ARG A 31 6.63 7.12 -8.84
CA ARG A 31 5.32 7.75 -8.87
C ARG A 31 4.45 7.31 -7.70
N VAL A 32 4.68 6.11 -7.18
CA VAL A 32 3.94 5.65 -6.01
C VAL A 32 4.22 6.58 -4.83
N GLU A 33 5.48 6.95 -4.64
CA GLU A 33 5.84 7.86 -3.57
C GLU A 33 5.17 9.21 -3.76
N THR A 34 5.18 9.73 -4.99
CA THR A 34 4.56 11.01 -5.29
C THR A 34 3.06 10.98 -5.01
N ILE A 35 2.40 9.88 -5.40
CA ILE A 35 0.97 9.72 -5.15
C ILE A 35 0.69 9.77 -3.65
N VAL A 36 1.48 9.08 -2.85
CA VAL A 36 1.29 9.07 -1.41
C VAL A 36 1.48 10.46 -0.84
N GLU A 37 2.50 11.19 -1.31
CA GLU A 37 2.72 12.56 -0.85
C GLU A 37 1.54 13.45 -1.17
N GLU A 38 0.96 13.28 -2.35
CA GLU A 38 -0.21 14.06 -2.74
C GLU A 38 -1.43 13.71 -1.90
N LEU A 39 -1.59 12.43 -1.59
CA LEU A 39 -2.69 12.00 -0.72
C LEU A 39 -2.58 12.63 0.65
N VAL A 40 -1.38 12.67 1.19
CA VAL A 40 -1.16 13.29 2.50
C VAL A 40 -1.51 14.77 2.45
N LYS A 41 -1.10 15.46 1.38
CA LYS A 41 -1.42 16.88 1.22
C LYS A 41 -2.91 17.13 1.14
N GLU A 42 -3.65 16.21 0.54
CA GLU A 42 -5.10 16.33 0.42
C GLU A 42 -5.83 15.97 1.71
N GLY A 43 -5.12 15.44 2.68
CA GLY A 43 -5.76 14.97 3.90
C GLY A 43 -6.32 13.57 3.78
N CYS A 44 -6.03 12.86 2.69
CA CYS A 44 -6.47 11.49 2.51
C CYS A 44 -5.38 10.56 3.01
N THR A 45 -5.48 10.16 4.27
CA THR A 45 -4.41 9.43 4.92
C THR A 45 -4.71 7.95 5.11
N ARG A 46 -5.84 7.48 4.61
CA ARG A 46 -6.15 6.04 4.59
C ARG A 46 -5.93 5.54 3.18
N ALA A 47 -4.95 4.67 3.02
CA ALA A 47 -4.58 4.22 1.69
C ALA A 47 -4.44 2.71 1.65
N ILE A 48 -4.86 2.14 0.53
CA ILE A 48 -4.72 0.72 0.25
C ILE A 48 -3.81 0.59 -0.95
N LEU A 49 -2.74 -0.16 -0.80
CA LEU A 49 -1.83 -0.45 -1.90
C LEU A 49 -2.13 -1.87 -2.36
N ASP A 50 -2.79 -1.97 -3.51
CA ASP A 50 -3.21 -3.26 -4.03
C ASP A 50 -2.12 -3.85 -4.91
N LEU A 51 -1.49 -4.90 -4.41
CA LEU A 51 -0.36 -5.54 -5.07
C LEU A 51 -0.75 -6.82 -5.80
N THR A 52 -2.04 -7.10 -5.93
CA THR A 52 -2.46 -8.36 -6.54
C THR A 52 -2.04 -8.49 -7.99
N GLY A 53 -1.86 -7.38 -8.69
CA GLY A 53 -1.42 -7.40 -10.08
C GLY A 53 0.10 -7.36 -10.25
N VAL A 54 0.85 -7.34 -9.15
CA VAL A 54 2.30 -7.25 -9.23
C VAL A 54 2.88 -8.65 -9.42
N ASN A 55 3.69 -8.82 -10.46
CA ASN A 55 4.30 -10.12 -10.74
C ASN A 55 5.79 -10.15 -10.40
N TYR A 56 6.35 -9.03 -9.99
CA TYR A 56 7.75 -8.96 -9.59
C TYR A 56 7.93 -7.76 -8.67
N CYS A 57 8.68 -7.96 -7.59
CA CYS A 57 8.97 -6.88 -6.66
C CYS A 57 10.39 -7.07 -6.16
N ASP A 58 11.22 -6.03 -6.24
CA ASP A 58 12.58 -6.11 -5.72
C ASP A 58 12.69 -5.31 -4.42
N SER A 59 13.90 -5.20 -3.89
CA SER A 59 14.12 -4.51 -2.62
C SER A 59 13.76 -3.03 -2.70
N ALA A 60 13.88 -2.42 -3.89
CA ALA A 60 13.50 -1.01 -4.03
C ALA A 60 11.99 -0.85 -3.92
N GLY A 61 11.22 -1.80 -4.50
CA GLY A 61 9.77 -1.78 -4.34
C GLY A 61 9.36 -1.96 -2.89
N ILE A 62 9.99 -2.89 -2.20
CA ILE A 62 9.73 -3.11 -0.78
C ILE A 62 10.05 -1.84 0.01
N GLY A 63 11.17 -1.18 -0.31
CA GLY A 63 11.54 0.07 0.35
C GLY A 63 10.51 1.17 0.16
N LEU A 64 9.92 1.24 -1.04
CA LEU A 64 8.87 2.23 -1.30
C LEU A 64 7.61 1.95 -0.51
N ILE A 65 7.27 0.69 -0.30
CA ILE A 65 6.12 0.34 0.54
C ILE A 65 6.36 0.81 1.96
N ALA A 66 7.55 0.56 2.49
CA ALA A 66 7.90 1.00 3.84
C ALA A 66 7.87 2.52 3.96
N LEU A 67 8.39 3.21 2.95
CA LEU A 67 8.41 4.66 2.95
C LEU A 67 6.99 5.22 2.92
N ALA A 68 6.14 4.66 2.08
CA ALA A 68 4.74 5.08 1.99
C ALA A 68 4.01 4.87 3.31
N ALA A 69 4.24 3.72 3.93
CA ALA A 69 3.62 3.43 5.23
C ALA A 69 4.04 4.46 6.27
N GLY A 70 5.32 4.82 6.28
CA GLY A 70 5.83 5.80 7.23
C GLY A 70 5.24 7.17 7.02
N LYS A 71 5.13 7.61 5.76
CA LYS A 71 4.55 8.93 5.46
C LYS A 71 3.10 9.01 5.90
N LEU A 72 2.33 7.96 5.64
CA LEU A 72 0.93 7.95 6.04
C LEU A 72 0.78 7.91 7.55
N LYS A 73 1.62 7.13 8.22
CA LYS A 73 1.57 7.05 9.66
C LYS A 73 1.89 8.39 10.30
N GLU A 74 2.89 9.09 9.78
CA GLU A 74 3.25 10.40 10.31
C GLU A 74 2.12 11.42 10.15
N ALA A 75 1.31 11.21 9.11
CA ALA A 75 0.17 12.09 8.86
C ALA A 75 -1.08 11.68 9.62
N GLY A 76 -0.96 10.69 10.49
CA GLY A 76 -2.10 10.25 11.29
C GLY A 76 -2.95 9.18 10.63
N GLY A 77 -2.47 8.63 9.53
CA GLY A 77 -3.21 7.63 8.79
C GLY A 77 -2.53 6.27 8.78
N ARG A 78 -2.80 5.51 7.76
CA ARG A 78 -2.33 4.13 7.71
C ARG A 78 -2.34 3.59 6.28
N LEU A 79 -1.39 2.72 5.99
CA LEU A 79 -1.34 1.99 4.73
C LEU A 79 -1.70 0.54 4.99
N VAL A 80 -2.57 0.00 4.15
CA VAL A 80 -2.86 -1.43 4.14
C VAL A 80 -2.43 -1.96 2.77
N ALA A 81 -1.62 -3.01 2.76
CA ALA A 81 -1.20 -3.65 1.52
C ALA A 81 -2.08 -4.86 1.27
N VAL A 82 -2.43 -5.09 0.01
CA VAL A 82 -3.24 -6.24 -0.38
C VAL A 82 -2.37 -7.21 -1.15
N ALA A 83 -2.19 -8.41 -0.59
CA ALA A 83 -1.40 -9.47 -1.23
C ALA A 83 -1.89 -10.79 -0.67
N ALA A 84 -2.54 -11.60 -1.50
CA ALA A 84 -3.20 -12.81 -1.02
C ALA A 84 -2.23 -13.99 -0.86
N ASP A 85 -1.37 -14.17 -1.83
CA ASP A 85 -0.43 -15.29 -1.79
C ASP A 85 0.68 -15.01 -2.79
N GLY A 86 1.62 -15.93 -2.92
CA GLY A 86 2.66 -15.84 -3.92
C GLY A 86 3.87 -15.06 -3.44
N ARG A 87 4.66 -14.65 -4.44
CA ARG A 87 5.98 -14.09 -4.19
C ARG A 87 5.97 -12.79 -3.44
N VAL A 88 5.02 -11.93 -3.76
CA VAL A 88 4.97 -10.62 -3.11
C VAL A 88 4.65 -10.78 -1.63
N LEU A 89 3.68 -11.64 -1.30
CA LEU A 89 3.35 -11.89 0.10
C LEU A 89 4.55 -12.48 0.82
N GLU A 90 5.26 -13.41 0.17
CA GLU A 90 6.47 -14.00 0.76
C GLU A 90 7.51 -12.93 1.05
N MET A 91 7.71 -12.00 0.12
CA MET A 91 8.68 -10.93 0.33
C MET A 91 8.28 -10.02 1.48
N LEU A 92 7.00 -9.72 1.61
CA LEU A 92 6.53 -8.89 2.72
C LEU A 92 6.84 -9.58 4.05
N LYS A 93 6.65 -10.88 4.11
CA LYS A 93 6.93 -11.64 5.33
C LYS A 93 8.42 -11.78 5.59
N MET A 94 9.19 -12.09 4.55
CA MET A 94 10.64 -12.29 4.70
C MET A 94 11.35 -11.02 5.14
N THR A 95 10.89 -9.89 4.66
CA THR A 95 11.47 -8.60 5.02
C THR A 95 10.86 -8.05 6.31
N GLN A 96 9.92 -8.78 6.90
CA GLN A 96 9.20 -8.38 8.10
C GLN A 96 8.43 -7.07 7.92
N LEU A 97 8.14 -6.73 6.69
CA LEU A 97 7.36 -5.54 6.39
C LEU A 97 5.93 -5.68 6.91
N ASP A 98 5.45 -6.91 7.03
CA ASP A 98 4.12 -7.17 7.58
C ASP A 98 4.01 -6.77 9.05
N ARG A 99 5.11 -6.42 9.69
CA ARG A 99 5.07 -5.89 11.06
C ARG A 99 4.74 -4.41 11.10
N ILE A 100 5.04 -3.68 10.02
CA ILE A 100 4.81 -2.24 9.98
C ILE A 100 3.71 -1.84 9.02
N VAL A 101 3.28 -2.77 8.16
CA VAL A 101 2.20 -2.54 7.21
C VAL A 101 1.17 -3.65 7.43
N THR A 102 -0.07 -3.27 7.60
CA THR A 102 -1.14 -4.28 7.69
C THR A 102 -1.29 -4.92 6.31
N VAL A 103 -1.37 -6.23 6.27
CA VAL A 103 -1.55 -6.96 5.01
C VAL A 103 -2.91 -7.63 5.02
N SER A 104 -3.68 -7.38 3.96
CA SER A 104 -4.99 -8.01 3.77
C SER A 104 -4.95 -8.86 2.51
N SER A 105 -5.85 -9.81 2.43
CA SER A 105 -5.87 -10.70 1.26
C SER A 105 -6.68 -10.13 0.11
N THR A 106 -7.58 -9.20 0.37
CA THR A 106 -8.40 -8.58 -0.68
C THR A 106 -8.59 -7.10 -0.38
N VAL A 107 -8.93 -6.35 -1.43
CA VAL A 107 -9.26 -4.94 -1.27
C VAL A 107 -10.46 -4.80 -0.35
N LYS A 108 -11.45 -5.68 -0.51
CA LYS A 108 -12.64 -5.62 0.35
C LYS A 108 -12.27 -5.75 1.82
N ALA A 109 -11.40 -6.70 2.16
CA ALA A 109 -10.98 -6.87 3.55
C ALA A 109 -10.23 -5.64 4.05
N ALA A 110 -9.43 -5.00 3.18
CA ALA A 110 -8.71 -3.80 3.55
C ALA A 110 -9.67 -2.64 3.81
N VAL A 111 -10.68 -2.49 2.96
CA VAL A 111 -11.71 -1.46 3.14
C VAL A 111 -12.45 -1.70 4.44
N ASP A 112 -12.82 -2.95 4.71
CA ASP A 112 -13.54 -3.29 5.94
C ASP A 112 -12.70 -2.97 7.18
N ALA A 113 -11.39 -3.18 7.10
CA ALA A 113 -10.52 -2.87 8.22
C ALA A 113 -10.56 -1.38 8.56
N PHE A 114 -10.61 -0.52 7.54
CA PHE A 114 -10.75 0.91 7.78
C PHE A 114 -12.16 1.27 8.23
N ALA A 115 -13.16 0.61 7.65
CA ALA A 115 -14.55 0.94 7.95
C ALA A 115 -14.92 0.62 9.38
N LYS A 116 -14.31 -0.39 9.98
CA LYS A 116 -14.55 -0.70 11.38
C LYS A 116 -13.98 0.36 12.27
N GLY A 117 -13.26 1.25 11.71
CA GLY A 117 -12.84 2.48 12.34
C GLY A 117 -12.05 2.31 13.56
N HIS A 118 -11.61 1.15 13.90
CA HIS A 118 -10.92 1.11 15.05
C HIS A 118 -9.50 1.11 14.81
N PRO A 119 -8.94 1.81 15.59
CA PRO A 119 -7.59 1.81 15.61
C PRO A 119 -7.25 0.48 15.93
N PRO A 120 -6.24 0.19 15.57
CA PRO A 120 -5.68 -0.94 16.03
C PRO A 120 -5.71 -0.85 17.44
N PRO A 121 -6.09 -1.61 17.91
CA PRO A 121 -6.20 -1.61 19.27
C PRO A 121 -4.99 -1.24 20.00
N LEU A 122 -5.00 -0.78 19.93
CA LEU A 122 -4.45 -0.62 20.48
C LEU A 122 -4.15 -0.69 21.05
N SER A 123 -4.07 -0.69 21.19
CA SER A 123 -3.99 -0.74 21.64
C SER A 123 -4.06 -0.83 22.07
#